data_7ac50e6b55e3397967b99077a56807eb
#
_entry.id   7ac50e6b55e3397967b99077a56807eb
#
_cell.length_a   1.000
_cell.length_b   1.000
_cell.length_c   1.000
_cell.angle_alpha   90.00
_cell.angle_beta   90.00
_cell.angle_gamma   90.00
#
_symmetry.space_group_name_H-M   'P 1'
#
loop_
_entity.id
_entity.type
_entity.pdbx_description
1 polymer ?
#
loop_
_entity_poly.entity_id
_entity_poly.type
_entity_poly.pdbx_seq_one_letter_code
_entity_poly.pdbx_strand_id
1 'polypeptide(L)'
;MVRNYDYHPATYDGRYLLYQPTDSGLAQIGPVSRVTGRMDGMNESGLTMGYNFMHRKKPANGFVCYMIGRLILENCRNVTEAIQLLKEIPHRSSFSYILMDKSLNHAIVEVTPRSIDVRYDNICTNHFEILTHENRNYTKESKERLARTISQTNDNL
;
A
#
# COMPACT_ATOMS: atom_id res chain seq x y z
N MET A 1 -11.20 -2.89 -4.47
CA MET A 1 -9.80 -2.60 -4.90
C MET A 1 -9.29 -3.77 -5.74
N VAL A 2 -8.64 -3.50 -6.86
CA VAL A 2 -7.98 -4.50 -7.73
C VAL A 2 -6.48 -4.20 -7.75
N ARG A 3 -5.64 -5.23 -7.67
CA ARG A 3 -4.19 -5.10 -7.63
C ARG A 3 -3.51 -6.23 -8.40
N ASN A 4 -2.48 -5.88 -9.18
CA ASN A 4 -1.51 -6.83 -9.71
C ASN A 4 -0.27 -6.82 -8.80
N TYR A 5 0.19 -8.02 -8.44
CA TYR A 5 1.43 -8.21 -7.72
C TYR A 5 2.38 -9.02 -8.60
N ASP A 6 3.40 -8.34 -9.13
CA ASP A 6 4.45 -8.95 -9.93
C ASP A 6 5.78 -8.83 -9.19
N TYR A 7 6.22 -9.91 -8.61
CA TYR A 7 7.49 -10.04 -7.94
C TYR A 7 8.16 -11.34 -8.33
N HIS A 8 9.42 -11.51 -7.99
CA HIS A 8 10.16 -12.70 -8.39
C HIS A 8 9.47 -13.99 -7.88
N PRO A 9 9.13 -14.96 -8.75
CA PRO A 9 8.33 -16.13 -8.36
C PRO A 9 8.86 -16.89 -7.16
N ALA A 10 10.20 -16.99 -7.01
CA ALA A 10 10.83 -17.69 -5.89
C ALA A 10 10.63 -17.01 -4.53
N THR A 11 10.10 -15.80 -4.47
CA THR A 11 9.86 -15.05 -3.22
C THR A 11 8.39 -14.92 -2.89
N TYR A 12 7.51 -15.45 -3.73
CA TYR A 12 6.07 -15.45 -3.52
C TYR A 12 5.65 -16.65 -2.67
N ASP A 13 5.18 -16.39 -1.46
CA ASP A 13 4.75 -17.45 -0.54
C ASP A 13 3.48 -18.17 -0.98
N GLY A 14 2.63 -17.53 -1.82
CA GLY A 14 1.37 -18.07 -2.31
C GLY A 14 0.35 -18.40 -1.22
N ARG A 15 0.57 -17.90 -0.02
CA ARG A 15 -0.23 -18.21 1.17
C ARG A 15 -1.16 -17.08 1.53
N TYR A 16 -2.41 -17.45 1.86
CA TYR A 16 -3.36 -16.56 2.51
C TYR A 16 -3.49 -16.94 3.97
N LEU A 17 -3.60 -15.95 4.81
CA LEU A 17 -3.85 -16.12 6.22
C LEU A 17 -5.11 -15.37 6.63
N LEU A 18 -6.05 -16.10 7.24
CA LEU A 18 -7.09 -15.53 8.06
C LEU A 18 -6.52 -15.43 9.49
N TYR A 19 -6.36 -14.22 9.97
CA TYR A 19 -5.90 -13.95 11.32
C TYR A 19 -7.04 -13.37 12.14
N GLN A 20 -7.35 -14.02 13.26
CA GLN A 20 -8.37 -13.59 14.20
C GLN A 20 -7.72 -13.47 15.58
N PRO A 21 -7.44 -12.24 16.04
CA PRO A 21 -6.84 -12.03 17.34
C PRO A 21 -7.82 -12.45 18.47
N THR A 22 -7.25 -12.88 19.59
CA THR A 22 -8.03 -13.31 20.78
C THR A 22 -8.00 -12.27 21.90
N ASP A 23 -7.14 -11.28 21.79
CA ASP A 23 -6.88 -10.28 22.83
C ASP A 23 -7.15 -8.84 22.35
N SER A 24 -6.52 -8.43 21.27
CA SER A 24 -6.67 -7.08 20.72
C SER A 24 -6.36 -7.07 19.21
N GLY A 25 -6.82 -6.02 18.53
CA GLY A 25 -6.68 -5.86 17.10
C GLY A 25 -7.87 -6.36 16.30
N LEU A 26 -7.89 -6.06 15.00
CA LEU A 26 -8.96 -6.43 14.08
C LEU A 26 -8.63 -7.75 13.37
N ALA A 27 -9.65 -8.59 13.18
CA ALA A 27 -9.52 -9.77 12.34
C ALA A 27 -9.22 -9.34 10.90
N GLN A 28 -8.34 -10.08 10.21
CA GLN A 28 -7.89 -9.71 8.87
C GLN A 28 -7.61 -10.93 7.99
N ILE A 29 -7.77 -10.74 6.69
CA ILE A 29 -7.45 -11.72 5.66
C ILE A 29 -6.58 -11.10 4.57
N GLY A 30 -5.59 -11.83 4.09
CA GLY A 30 -4.77 -11.39 2.96
C GLY A 30 -3.57 -12.31 2.73
N PRO A 31 -2.87 -12.10 1.60
CA PRO A 31 -1.63 -12.82 1.31
C PRO A 31 -0.54 -12.43 2.32
N VAL A 32 0.25 -13.41 2.69
CA VAL A 32 1.34 -13.23 3.66
C VAL A 32 2.66 -12.94 2.98
N SER A 33 3.45 -12.13 3.67
CA SER A 33 4.87 -11.94 3.38
C SER A 33 5.67 -12.16 4.66
N ARG A 34 6.68 -13.01 4.58
CA ARG A 34 7.54 -13.32 5.74
C ARG A 34 6.75 -13.84 6.95
N VAL A 35 5.80 -14.75 6.69
CA VAL A 35 4.94 -15.44 7.67
C VAL A 35 3.88 -14.54 8.32
N THR A 36 4.22 -13.37 8.81
CA THR A 36 3.32 -12.52 9.60
C THR A 36 2.98 -11.18 8.96
N GLY A 37 3.75 -10.75 7.96
CA GLY A 37 3.51 -9.48 7.26
C GLY A 37 2.36 -9.55 6.27
N ARG A 38 1.84 -8.39 5.85
CA ARG A 38 0.79 -8.26 4.84
C ARG A 38 1.28 -7.42 3.67
N MET A 39 1.10 -7.93 2.46
CA MET A 39 1.35 -7.18 1.23
C MET A 39 0.13 -6.39 0.80
N ASP A 40 -1.03 -6.99 0.99
CA ASP A 40 -2.37 -6.44 0.84
C ASP A 40 -3.35 -7.25 1.71
N GLY A 41 -4.60 -6.83 1.76
CA GLY A 41 -5.62 -7.53 2.52
C GLY A 41 -6.79 -6.63 2.92
N MET A 42 -7.65 -7.22 3.72
CA MET A 42 -8.83 -6.56 4.25
C MET A 42 -9.00 -6.96 5.72
N ASN A 43 -9.52 -6.05 6.54
CA ASN A 43 -9.91 -6.36 7.92
C ASN A 43 -11.44 -6.41 8.09
N GLU A 44 -11.89 -6.86 9.26
CA GLU A 44 -13.31 -7.02 9.60
C GLU A 44 -14.11 -5.69 9.60
N SER A 45 -13.46 -4.56 9.73
CA SER A 45 -14.08 -3.24 9.59
C SER A 45 -14.35 -2.84 8.13
N GLY A 46 -13.82 -3.62 7.16
CA GLY A 46 -13.93 -3.35 5.74
C GLY A 46 -12.87 -2.41 5.18
N LEU A 47 -11.82 -2.10 5.96
CA LEU A 47 -10.64 -1.42 5.43
C LEU A 47 -9.83 -2.39 4.59
N THR A 48 -9.55 -2.03 3.35
CA THR A 48 -8.63 -2.71 2.44
C THR A 48 -7.37 -1.89 2.25
N MET A 49 -6.23 -2.56 2.16
CA MET A 49 -4.97 -1.93 1.87
C MET A 49 -4.14 -2.77 0.88
N GLY A 50 -3.29 -2.09 0.14
CA GLY A 50 -2.20 -2.66 -0.64
C GLY A 50 -1.07 -1.66 -0.73
N TYR A 51 0.11 -2.09 -1.18
CA TYR A 51 1.20 -1.15 -1.40
C TYR A 51 1.97 -1.44 -2.68
N ASN A 52 2.51 -0.38 -3.29
CA ASN A 52 3.40 -0.44 -4.44
C ASN A 52 4.80 0.03 -4.06
N PHE A 53 5.81 -0.70 -4.51
CA PHE A 53 7.20 -0.35 -4.30
C PHE A 53 7.61 0.83 -5.19
N MET A 54 8.19 1.86 -4.56
CA MET A 54 8.75 3.03 -5.24
C MET A 54 10.27 2.95 -5.19
N HIS A 55 10.89 2.59 -6.29
CA HIS A 55 12.33 2.34 -6.43
C HIS A 55 13.21 3.10 -5.43
N ARG A 56 13.97 2.35 -4.63
CA ARG A 56 14.68 2.84 -3.44
C ARG A 56 15.61 4.01 -3.68
N LYS A 57 15.38 5.11 -3.01
CA LYS A 57 16.45 5.94 -2.48
C LYS A 57 16.95 5.35 -1.15
N LYS A 58 17.96 5.98 -0.54
CA LYS A 58 18.61 5.52 0.69
C LYS A 58 17.56 5.18 1.77
N PRO A 59 17.53 3.96 2.32
CA PRO A 59 16.64 3.60 3.42
C PRO A 59 17.05 4.30 4.71
N ALA A 60 16.14 4.36 5.68
CA ALA A 60 16.40 4.83 7.03
C ALA A 60 15.94 3.79 8.08
N ASN A 61 16.12 4.11 9.35
CA ASN A 61 15.55 3.33 10.43
C ASN A 61 14.02 3.51 10.44
N GLY A 62 13.29 2.40 10.48
CA GLY A 62 11.83 2.41 10.44
C GLY A 62 11.26 1.03 10.12
N PHE A 63 9.95 0.96 10.13
CA PHE A 63 9.22 -0.26 9.82
C PHE A 63 9.33 -0.63 8.34
N VAL A 64 9.37 -1.92 8.05
CA VAL A 64 9.30 -2.46 6.69
C VAL A 64 7.85 -2.53 6.20
N CYS A 65 7.64 -2.40 4.91
CA CYS A 65 6.32 -2.27 4.29
C CYS A 65 5.31 -3.35 4.68
N TYR A 66 5.71 -4.61 4.74
CA TYR A 66 4.83 -5.72 5.08
C TYR A 66 4.41 -5.73 6.56
N MET A 67 5.23 -5.19 7.46
CA MET A 67 4.83 -4.95 8.86
C MET A 67 3.88 -3.77 8.97
N ILE A 68 4.12 -2.71 8.22
CA ILE A 68 3.20 -1.55 8.15
C ILE A 68 1.83 -1.99 7.62
N GLY A 69 1.79 -2.81 6.57
CA GLY A 69 0.54 -3.38 6.07
C GLY A 69 -0.23 -4.16 7.13
N ARG A 70 0.47 -4.95 7.93
CA ARG A 70 -0.11 -5.65 9.07
C ARG A 70 -0.63 -4.67 10.13
N LEU A 71 0.18 -3.68 10.53
CA LEU A 71 -0.23 -2.66 11.52
C LEU A 71 -1.50 -1.92 11.11
N ILE A 72 -1.61 -1.53 9.83
CA ILE A 72 -2.81 -0.89 9.29
C ILE A 72 -4.03 -1.80 9.47
N LEU A 73 -3.94 -3.06 9.04
CA LEU A 73 -5.08 -3.98 9.09
C LEU A 73 -5.46 -4.40 10.51
N GLU A 74 -4.51 -4.45 11.44
CA GLU A 74 -4.77 -4.78 12.84
C GLU A 74 -5.39 -3.62 13.63
N ASN A 75 -5.07 -2.36 13.28
CA ASN A 75 -5.37 -1.23 14.16
C ASN A 75 -6.31 -0.19 13.56
N CYS A 76 -6.47 -0.14 12.24
CA CYS A 76 -7.24 0.93 11.58
C CYS A 76 -8.60 0.41 11.07
N ARG A 77 -9.67 1.15 11.32
CA ARG A 77 -11.03 0.81 10.87
C ARG A 77 -11.43 1.45 9.56
N ASN A 78 -10.74 2.52 9.17
CA ASN A 78 -11.07 3.34 8.00
C ASN A 78 -9.83 4.02 7.44
N VAL A 79 -10.01 4.68 6.29
CA VAL A 79 -8.92 5.37 5.57
C VAL A 79 -8.28 6.47 6.40
N THR A 80 -9.06 7.22 7.16
CA THR A 80 -8.54 8.34 7.99
C THR A 80 -7.59 7.84 9.08
N GLU A 81 -7.97 6.76 9.79
CA GLU A 81 -7.12 6.14 10.81
C GLU A 81 -5.83 5.58 10.21
N ALA A 82 -5.92 4.96 9.02
CA ALA A 82 -4.75 4.44 8.32
C ALA A 82 -3.78 5.55 7.86
N ILE A 83 -4.30 6.68 7.37
CA ILE A 83 -3.48 7.85 7.03
C ILE A 83 -2.77 8.39 8.29
N GLN A 84 -3.48 8.48 9.41
CA GLN A 84 -2.91 8.97 10.66
C GLN A 84 -1.80 8.04 11.15
N LEU A 85 -2.02 6.74 11.17
CA LEU A 85 -1.00 5.75 11.52
C LEU A 85 0.25 5.90 10.63
N LEU A 86 0.08 6.00 9.32
CA LEU A 86 1.18 6.17 8.37
C LEU A 86 1.99 7.45 8.62
N LYS A 87 1.35 8.51 9.12
CA LYS A 87 2.04 9.77 9.48
C LYS A 87 2.83 9.68 10.78
N GLU A 88 2.43 8.81 11.70
CA GLU A 88 3.03 8.69 13.03
C GLU A 88 4.22 7.73 13.08
N ILE A 89 4.23 6.71 12.21
CA ILE A 89 5.27 5.68 12.25
C ILE A 89 6.46 5.99 11.34
N PRO A 90 7.70 5.62 11.72
CA PRO A 90 8.85 5.78 10.85
C PRO A 90 8.86 4.73 9.72
N HIS A 91 9.17 5.17 8.51
CA HIS A 91 9.25 4.34 7.31
C HIS A 91 10.70 4.00 6.94
N ARG A 92 10.97 2.70 6.71
CA ARG A 92 12.30 2.27 6.27
C ARG A 92 12.58 2.58 4.80
N SER A 93 11.57 2.53 3.95
CA SER A 93 11.73 2.59 2.49
C SER A 93 10.55 3.30 1.83
N SER A 94 10.70 3.58 0.54
CA SER A 94 9.72 4.33 -0.27
C SER A 94 8.64 3.42 -0.83
N PHE A 95 7.38 3.70 -0.50
CA PHE A 95 6.19 2.97 -0.94
C PHE A 95 5.00 3.91 -1.14
N SER A 96 4.03 3.51 -1.97
CA SER A 96 2.69 4.09 -1.95
C SER A 96 1.73 3.07 -1.36
N TYR A 97 0.99 3.46 -0.32
CA TYR A 97 -0.07 2.66 0.28
C TYR A 97 -1.41 3.07 -0.31
N ILE A 98 -2.13 2.09 -0.87
CA ILE A 98 -3.46 2.27 -1.45
C ILE A 98 -4.46 1.79 -0.41
N LEU A 99 -5.38 2.66 -0.02
CA LEU A 99 -6.35 2.44 1.04
C LEU A 99 -7.76 2.62 0.51
N MET A 100 -8.69 1.78 0.94
CA MET A 100 -10.12 1.96 0.68
C MET A 100 -10.92 1.35 1.83
N ASP A 101 -11.97 2.03 2.29
CA ASP A 101 -12.89 1.52 3.31
C ASP A 101 -14.27 1.16 2.75
N LYS A 102 -15.12 0.56 3.59
CA LYS A 102 -16.49 0.14 3.22
C LYS A 102 -17.41 1.30 2.81
N SER A 103 -17.08 2.52 3.18
CA SER A 103 -17.80 3.74 2.78
C SER A 103 -17.31 4.31 1.44
N LEU A 104 -16.44 3.56 0.73
CA LEU A 104 -15.79 3.94 -0.51
C LEU A 104 -14.85 5.15 -0.41
N ASN A 105 -14.52 5.60 0.81
CA ASN A 105 -13.41 6.52 0.97
C ASN A 105 -12.14 5.81 0.54
N HIS A 106 -11.30 6.50 -0.19
CA HIS A 106 -10.03 5.96 -0.68
C HIS A 106 -8.94 7.01 -0.63
N ALA A 107 -7.71 6.57 -0.54
CA ALA A 107 -6.53 7.41 -0.60
C ALA A 107 -5.31 6.61 -1.07
N ILE A 108 -4.37 7.31 -1.67
CA ILE A 108 -3.03 6.82 -1.94
C ILE A 108 -2.07 7.66 -1.10
N VAL A 109 -1.35 7.01 -0.21
CA VAL A 109 -0.39 7.66 0.70
C VAL A 109 1.01 7.38 0.20
N GLU A 110 1.66 8.39 -0.33
CA GLU A 110 3.05 8.34 -0.80
C GLU A 110 3.98 8.54 0.39
N VAL A 111 4.81 7.55 0.69
CA VAL A 111 5.72 7.60 1.84
C VAL A 111 7.16 7.32 1.45
N THR A 112 8.05 8.06 2.08
CA THR A 112 9.50 7.83 2.08
C THR A 112 10.01 7.90 3.51
N PRO A 113 11.27 7.55 3.79
CA PRO A 113 11.86 7.76 5.10
C PRO A 113 11.91 9.25 5.55
N ARG A 114 11.64 10.18 4.65
CA ARG A 114 11.83 11.63 4.88
C ARG A 114 10.57 12.46 4.66
N SER A 115 9.62 11.93 3.90
CA SER A 115 8.44 12.69 3.46
C SER A 115 7.23 11.77 3.34
N ILE A 116 6.06 12.32 3.59
CA ILE A 116 4.78 11.67 3.41
C ILE A 116 3.79 12.66 2.79
N ASP A 117 3.01 12.21 1.84
CA ASP A 117 1.94 13.00 1.23
C ASP A 117 0.74 12.10 0.87
N VAL A 118 -0.44 12.70 0.70
CA VAL A 118 -1.70 12.00 0.47
C VAL A 118 -2.39 12.55 -0.77
N ARG A 119 -2.83 11.64 -1.64
CA ARG A 119 -3.68 11.98 -2.80
C ARG A 119 -4.92 11.10 -2.83
N TYR A 120 -5.98 11.58 -3.47
CA TYR A 120 -7.28 10.92 -3.52
C TYR A 120 -7.62 10.44 -4.93
N ASP A 121 -6.66 9.73 -5.53
CA ASP A 121 -6.78 9.16 -6.86
C ASP A 121 -7.14 7.67 -6.81
N ASN A 122 -7.67 7.15 -7.92
CA ASN A 122 -8.12 5.76 -8.03
C ASN A 122 -7.04 4.80 -8.57
N ILE A 123 -5.93 5.32 -9.09
CA ILE A 123 -4.90 4.53 -9.78
C ILE A 123 -3.54 4.83 -9.19
N CYS A 124 -2.76 3.77 -8.96
CA CYS A 124 -1.40 3.86 -8.46
C CYS A 124 -0.50 2.86 -9.20
N THR A 125 0.64 3.34 -9.67
CA THR A 125 1.70 2.51 -10.26
C THR A 125 2.99 2.60 -9.42
N ASN A 126 4.16 2.44 -10.02
CA ASN A 126 5.43 2.38 -9.29
C ASN A 126 6.26 3.67 -9.40
N HIS A 127 5.60 4.82 -9.32
CA HIS A 127 6.24 6.13 -9.17
C HIS A 127 5.37 7.05 -8.33
N PHE A 128 6.00 8.02 -7.68
CA PHE A 128 5.31 9.07 -6.94
C PHE A 128 4.78 10.13 -7.91
N GLU A 129 3.58 10.60 -7.66
CA GLU A 129 2.93 11.67 -8.42
C GLU A 129 2.97 13.02 -7.67
N ILE A 130 3.04 12.99 -6.33
CA ILE A 130 3.26 14.18 -5.50
C ILE A 130 4.73 14.30 -5.11
N LEU A 131 5.30 13.27 -4.48
CA LEU A 131 6.71 13.28 -4.05
C LEU A 131 7.67 13.02 -5.22
N THR A 132 7.47 13.73 -6.33
CA THR A 132 8.19 13.50 -7.60
C THR A 132 9.71 13.63 -7.48
N HIS A 133 10.20 14.47 -6.57
CA HIS A 133 11.63 14.65 -6.28
C HIS A 133 12.27 13.40 -5.63
N GLU A 134 11.45 12.52 -5.06
CA GLU A 134 11.89 11.24 -4.49
C GLU A 134 11.90 10.11 -5.53
N ASN A 135 11.37 10.31 -6.73
CA ASN A 135 11.43 9.33 -7.81
C ASN A 135 12.87 9.10 -8.29
N ARG A 136 13.15 7.86 -8.70
CA ARG A 136 14.35 7.55 -9.48
C ARG A 136 14.12 7.78 -10.98
N ASN A 137 15.22 7.78 -11.74
CA ASN A 137 15.21 8.06 -13.18
C ASN A 137 14.46 7.01 -14.05
N TYR A 138 14.06 5.88 -13.47
CA TYR A 138 13.43 4.75 -14.18
C TYR A 138 11.91 4.72 -13.99
N THR A 139 11.23 5.82 -14.28
CA THR A 139 9.76 5.89 -14.08
C THR A 139 8.97 5.76 -15.40
N LYS A 140 9.64 5.66 -16.54
CA LYS A 140 8.99 5.68 -17.85
C LYS A 140 7.90 4.61 -17.99
N GLU A 141 8.24 3.34 -17.80
CA GLU A 141 7.28 2.22 -17.90
C GLU A 141 6.12 2.34 -16.92
N SER A 142 6.40 2.83 -15.72
CA SER A 142 5.39 3.05 -14.70
C SER A 142 4.40 4.15 -15.11
N LYS A 143 4.88 5.25 -15.69
CA LYS A 143 4.05 6.33 -16.24
C LYS A 143 3.23 5.88 -17.45
N GLU A 144 3.81 5.07 -18.33
CA GLU A 144 3.10 4.50 -19.47
C GLU A 144 1.98 3.56 -19.04
N ARG A 145 2.18 2.73 -17.99
CA ARG A 145 1.12 1.91 -17.40
C ARG A 145 0.01 2.77 -16.80
N LEU A 146 0.36 3.82 -16.07
CA LEU A 146 -0.61 4.76 -15.51
C LEU A 146 -1.48 5.36 -16.62
N ALA A 147 -0.86 5.92 -17.67
CA ALA A 147 -1.57 6.53 -18.77
C ALA A 147 -2.52 5.56 -19.49
N ARG A 148 -2.08 4.31 -19.74
CA ARG A 148 -2.95 3.28 -20.33
C ARG A 148 -4.13 2.92 -19.43
N THR A 149 -3.92 2.80 -18.12
CA THR A 149 -5.00 2.47 -17.19
C THR A 149 -6.03 3.60 -17.13
N ILE A 150 -5.58 4.86 -17.12
CA ILE A 150 -6.49 6.02 -17.14
C ILE A 150 -7.34 6.02 -18.41
N SER A 151 -6.74 5.81 -19.60
CA SER A 151 -7.49 5.78 -20.86
C SER A 151 -8.54 4.67 -20.86
N GLN A 152 -8.20 3.45 -20.44
CA GLN A 152 -9.13 2.33 -20.38
C GLN A 152 -10.25 2.52 -19.36
N THR A 153 -10.02 3.27 -18.29
CA THR A 153 -11.07 3.57 -17.30
C THR A 153 -12.06 4.59 -17.85
N ASN A 154 -11.58 5.60 -18.58
CA ASN A 154 -12.43 6.63 -19.18
C ASN A 154 -13.27 6.10 -20.36
N ASP A 155 -12.79 5.09 -21.08
CA ASP A 155 -13.52 4.47 -22.19
C ASP A 155 -14.66 3.54 -21.72
N ASN A 156 -14.75 3.22 -20.43
CA ASN A 156 -15.74 2.32 -19.83
C ASN A 156 -16.76 3.03 -18.90
N LEU A 157 -16.74 4.34 -18.84
CA LEU A 157 -17.72 5.21 -18.13
C LEU A 157 -18.59 5.96 -19.13
#